data_3ea9f15e8ec08e65ecad7f9633b5b468
#
_entry.id   3ea9f15e8ec08e65ecad7f9633b5b468
#
_cell.length_a   1.000
_cell.length_b   1.000
_cell.length_c   1.000
_cell.angle_alpha   90.00
_cell.angle_beta   90.00
_cell.angle_gamma   90.00
#
_symmetry.space_group_name_H-M   'P 1'
#
loop_
_entity.id
_entity.type
_entity.pdbx_description
1 polymer ?
#
loop_
_entity_poly.entity_id
_entity_poly.type
_entity_poly.pdbx_seq_one_letter_code
_entity_poly.pdbx_strand_id
1 'polypeptide(L)'
;ISYGVINLDEKCQIFSEKHVKNDLNRHFSNYFQHFKIRNDEKFLAIGSCSTVTSLCCVFLNLPFYNPKKIEGYEMYSEDVNTTIKYLENVNDNELQKHPCIGDRYMLLKNGIKILKIIMDKFPISKIIVTQKGLRDAITEEIILDYEKNKSS
;
A
#
# COMPACT_ATOMS: atom_id res chain seq x y z
N ILE A 1 1.79 -4.13 14.52
CA ILE A 1 1.85 -5.29 13.59
C ILE A 1 3.32 -5.59 13.31
N SER A 2 3.74 -6.84 13.48
CA SER A 2 5.14 -7.26 13.32
C SER A 2 5.50 -7.70 11.89
N TYR A 3 4.66 -7.38 10.93
CA TYR A 3 4.82 -7.78 9.52
C TYR A 3 5.00 -6.55 8.63
N GLY A 4 5.97 -6.62 7.74
CA GLY A 4 6.23 -5.63 6.72
C GLY A 4 6.79 -6.29 5.46
N VAL A 5 6.90 -5.54 4.37
CA VAL A 5 7.35 -6.05 3.07
C VAL A 5 8.76 -6.65 3.10
N ILE A 6 9.60 -6.23 4.04
CA ILE A 6 10.99 -6.71 4.16
C ILE A 6 11.05 -8.06 4.86
N ASN A 7 10.28 -8.26 5.94
CA ASN A 7 10.38 -9.45 6.78
C ASN A 7 9.27 -10.47 6.57
N LEU A 8 8.36 -10.24 5.62
CA LEU A 8 7.22 -11.12 5.39
C LEU A 8 7.66 -12.53 4.99
N ASP A 9 8.64 -12.65 4.08
CA ASP A 9 9.12 -13.95 3.61
C ASP A 9 9.82 -14.73 4.73
N GLU A 10 10.64 -14.07 5.56
CA GLU A 10 11.25 -14.68 6.74
C GLU A 10 10.19 -15.19 7.72
N LYS A 11 9.15 -14.39 7.96
CA LYS A 11 8.02 -14.79 8.82
C LYS A 11 7.22 -15.94 8.23
N CYS A 12 6.99 -15.95 6.92
CA CYS A 12 6.32 -17.07 6.25
C CYS A 12 7.14 -18.37 6.27
N GLN A 13 8.47 -18.28 6.22
CA GLN A 13 9.35 -19.43 6.38
C GLN A 13 9.28 -20.01 7.81
N ILE A 14 9.18 -19.15 8.83
CA ILE A 14 9.13 -19.57 10.24
C ILE A 14 7.73 -20.09 10.63
N PHE A 15 6.66 -19.39 10.20
CA PHE A 15 5.31 -19.59 10.73
C PHE A 15 4.27 -20.12 9.73
N SER A 16 4.62 -20.38 8.50
CA SER A 16 3.72 -20.60 7.36
C SER A 16 2.88 -19.36 6.97
N GLU A 17 2.53 -19.27 5.70
CA GLU A 17 1.72 -18.17 5.15
C GLU A 17 0.32 -18.09 5.80
N LYS A 18 -0.28 -19.25 6.07
CA LYS A 18 -1.60 -19.35 6.74
C LYS A 18 -1.56 -18.74 8.15
N HIS A 19 -0.51 -18.98 8.91
CA HIS A 19 -0.35 -18.42 10.25
C HIS A 19 -0.22 -16.90 10.20
N VAL A 20 0.62 -16.39 9.31
CA VAL A 20 0.81 -14.95 9.10
C VAL A 20 -0.51 -14.27 8.70
N LYS A 21 -1.25 -14.87 7.77
CA LYS A 21 -2.57 -14.36 7.36
C LYS A 21 -3.57 -14.32 8.53
N ASN A 22 -3.61 -15.37 9.34
CA ASN A 22 -4.50 -15.44 10.49
C ASN A 22 -4.15 -14.40 11.57
N ASP A 23 -2.86 -14.19 11.81
CA ASP A 23 -2.39 -13.20 12.78
C ASP A 23 -2.71 -11.77 12.34
N LEU A 24 -2.47 -11.44 11.07
CA LEU A 24 -2.88 -10.16 10.48
C LEU A 24 -4.39 -9.94 10.58
N ASN A 25 -5.19 -10.95 10.25
CA ASN A 25 -6.64 -10.86 10.36
C ASN A 25 -7.11 -10.63 11.80
N ARG A 26 -6.45 -11.25 12.80
CA ARG A 26 -6.74 -11.01 14.22
C ARG A 26 -6.44 -9.56 14.61
N HIS A 27 -5.30 -9.01 14.20
CA HIS A 27 -4.97 -7.60 14.46
C HIS A 27 -5.98 -6.65 13.84
N PHE A 28 -6.38 -6.88 12.60
CA PHE A 28 -7.39 -6.04 11.95
C PHE A 28 -8.77 -6.18 12.60
N SER A 29 -9.16 -7.39 13.04
CA SER A 29 -10.43 -7.57 13.78
C SER A 29 -10.46 -6.81 15.08
N ASN A 30 -9.37 -6.82 15.83
CA ASN A 30 -9.25 -6.03 17.05
C ASN A 30 -9.35 -4.52 16.77
N TYR A 31 -8.75 -4.06 15.66
CA TYR A 31 -8.85 -2.68 15.23
C TYR A 31 -10.31 -2.28 14.94
N PHE A 32 -11.06 -3.10 14.19
CA PHE A 32 -12.47 -2.87 13.90
C PHE A 32 -13.31 -2.76 15.16
N GLN A 33 -13.11 -3.67 16.12
CA GLN A 33 -13.81 -3.65 17.39
C GLN A 33 -13.50 -2.38 18.20
N HIS A 34 -12.23 -2.02 18.27
CA HIS A 34 -11.77 -0.84 19.01
C HIS A 34 -12.40 0.46 18.46
N PHE A 35 -12.44 0.63 17.16
CA PHE A 35 -13.00 1.82 16.51
C PHE A 35 -14.50 1.72 16.20
N LYS A 36 -15.18 0.62 16.60
CA LYS A 36 -16.61 0.39 16.34
C LYS A 36 -17.01 0.55 14.87
N ILE A 37 -16.12 0.13 13.97
CA ILE A 37 -16.33 0.24 12.52
C ILE A 37 -17.44 -0.73 12.11
N ARG A 38 -18.44 -0.22 11.38
CA ARG A 38 -19.56 -1.03 10.89
C ARG A 38 -19.17 -1.72 9.58
N ASN A 39 -19.71 -2.94 9.38
CA ASN A 39 -19.41 -3.73 8.18
C ASN A 39 -19.99 -3.14 6.88
N ASP A 40 -20.94 -2.21 6.98
CA ASP A 40 -21.58 -1.53 5.85
C ASP A 40 -20.90 -0.21 5.47
N GLU A 41 -19.91 0.25 6.24
CA GLU A 41 -19.16 1.47 5.95
C GLU A 41 -18.18 1.24 4.79
N LYS A 42 -18.20 2.13 3.80
CA LYS A 42 -17.20 2.16 2.73
C LYS A 42 -15.99 2.98 3.17
N PHE A 43 -14.81 2.42 2.95
CA PHE A 43 -13.56 3.08 3.31
C PHE A 43 -12.94 3.78 2.11
N LEU A 44 -12.54 5.02 2.33
CA LEU A 44 -11.60 5.73 1.48
C LEU A 44 -10.20 5.48 2.04
N ALA A 45 -9.37 4.81 1.26
CA ALA A 45 -7.99 4.55 1.65
C ALA A 45 -7.04 5.57 1.01
N ILE A 46 -6.01 5.96 1.74
CA ILE A 46 -4.88 6.73 1.22
C ILE A 46 -3.67 5.80 1.19
N GLY A 47 -3.11 5.59 0.00
CA GLY A 47 -1.97 4.71 -0.23
C GLY A 47 -0.68 5.50 -0.44
N SER A 48 0.16 5.59 0.59
CA SER A 48 1.44 6.31 0.57
C SER A 48 2.67 5.39 0.50
N CYS A 49 2.47 4.09 0.29
CA CYS A 49 3.58 3.12 0.25
C CYS A 49 4.00 2.78 -1.19
N SER A 50 5.24 2.30 -1.33
CA SER A 50 5.82 1.92 -2.63
C SER A 50 5.00 0.84 -3.36
N THR A 51 4.29 -0.03 -2.65
CA THR A 51 3.40 -1.03 -3.26
C THR A 51 2.28 -0.36 -4.04
N VAL A 52 1.54 0.56 -3.42
CA VAL A 52 0.41 1.24 -4.05
C VAL A 52 0.87 2.15 -5.19
N THR A 53 1.97 2.88 -5.00
CA THR A 53 2.52 3.76 -6.04
C THR A 53 3.04 2.97 -7.25
N SER A 54 3.65 1.80 -7.04
CA SER A 54 4.07 0.91 -8.15
C SER A 54 2.86 0.31 -8.86
N LEU A 55 1.82 -0.14 -8.13
CA LEU A 55 0.58 -0.62 -8.74
C LEU A 55 -0.05 0.45 -9.63
N CYS A 56 -0.11 1.69 -9.16
CA CYS A 56 -0.65 2.80 -9.93
C CYS A 56 0.17 3.06 -11.21
N CYS A 57 1.50 3.03 -11.14
CA CYS A 57 2.36 3.18 -12.31
C CYS A 57 2.13 2.07 -13.35
N VAL A 58 1.97 0.82 -12.89
CA VAL A 58 1.67 -0.33 -13.76
C VAL A 58 0.30 -0.19 -14.39
N PHE A 59 -0.72 0.12 -13.60
CA PHE A 59 -2.09 0.35 -14.07
C PHE A 59 -2.15 1.41 -15.17
N LEU A 60 -1.46 2.54 -14.97
CA LEU A 60 -1.38 3.63 -15.93
C LEU A 60 -0.43 3.34 -17.11
N ASN A 61 0.18 2.15 -17.15
CA ASN A 61 1.15 1.76 -18.16
C ASN A 61 2.24 2.82 -18.41
N LEU A 62 2.79 3.37 -17.33
CA LEU A 62 3.79 4.42 -17.41
C LEU A 62 5.14 3.85 -17.93
N PRO A 63 5.82 4.53 -18.85
CA PRO A 63 7.11 4.09 -19.39
C PRO A 63 8.26 4.17 -18.37
N PHE A 64 8.05 4.88 -17.27
CA PHE A 64 8.94 5.00 -16.11
C PHE A 64 8.16 5.50 -14.91
N TYR A 65 8.73 5.33 -13.71
CA TYR A 65 8.14 5.81 -12.49
C TYR A 65 8.03 7.34 -12.49
N ASN A 66 6.80 7.87 -12.46
CA ASN A 66 6.53 9.30 -12.52
C ASN A 66 5.63 9.75 -11.36
N PRO A 67 6.22 10.33 -10.28
CA PRO A 67 5.49 10.80 -9.12
C PRO A 67 4.34 11.75 -9.44
N LYS A 68 4.55 12.67 -10.37
CA LYS A 68 3.54 13.69 -10.73
C LYS A 68 2.30 13.10 -11.43
N LYS A 69 2.45 11.94 -12.06
CA LYS A 69 1.33 11.27 -12.75
C LYS A 69 0.46 10.44 -11.82
N ILE A 70 1.02 10.00 -10.70
CA ILE A 70 0.33 9.13 -9.75
C ILE A 70 -0.16 9.88 -8.50
N GLU A 71 0.37 11.09 -8.21
CA GLU A 71 -0.05 11.88 -7.06
C GLU A 71 -1.52 12.27 -7.18
N GLY A 72 -2.31 11.93 -6.15
CA GLY A 72 -3.74 12.17 -6.12
C GLY A 72 -4.57 11.24 -7.02
N TYR A 73 -3.95 10.25 -7.70
CA TYR A 73 -4.68 9.34 -8.57
C TYR A 73 -5.62 8.44 -7.76
N GLU A 74 -6.86 8.30 -8.20
CA GLU A 74 -7.86 7.45 -7.57
C GLU A 74 -7.89 6.08 -8.27
N MET A 75 -7.35 5.06 -7.62
CA MET A 75 -7.49 3.65 -8.07
C MET A 75 -8.72 3.03 -7.43
N TYR A 76 -9.67 2.59 -8.22
CA TYR A 76 -10.78 1.80 -7.70
C TYR A 76 -10.32 0.39 -7.33
N SER A 77 -11.03 -0.25 -6.42
CA SER A 77 -10.66 -1.62 -5.96
C SER A 77 -10.59 -2.63 -7.10
N GLU A 78 -11.39 -2.45 -8.16
CA GLU A 78 -11.34 -3.29 -9.36
C GLU A 78 -10.03 -3.10 -10.14
N ASP A 79 -9.54 -1.85 -10.26
CA ASP A 79 -8.28 -1.52 -10.92
C ASP A 79 -7.10 -2.13 -10.18
N VAL A 80 -7.12 -2.00 -8.83
CA VAL A 80 -6.11 -2.61 -7.96
C VAL A 80 -6.09 -4.13 -8.15
N ASN A 81 -7.25 -4.79 -8.08
CA ASN A 81 -7.36 -6.24 -8.23
C ASN A 81 -6.93 -6.71 -9.62
N THR A 82 -7.30 -5.99 -10.68
CA THR A 82 -6.91 -6.31 -12.06
C THR A 82 -5.40 -6.19 -12.24
N THR A 83 -4.80 -5.13 -11.69
CA THR A 83 -3.35 -4.91 -11.75
C THR A 83 -2.60 -5.99 -10.95
N ILE A 84 -3.08 -6.35 -9.78
CA ILE A 84 -2.52 -7.44 -8.98
C ILE A 84 -2.56 -8.76 -9.75
N LYS A 85 -3.70 -9.12 -10.33
CA LYS A 85 -3.85 -10.35 -11.13
C LYS A 85 -2.88 -10.36 -12.32
N TYR A 86 -2.71 -9.24 -12.99
CA TYR A 86 -1.72 -9.11 -14.06
C TYR A 86 -0.32 -9.42 -13.54
N LEU A 87 0.11 -8.76 -12.46
CA LEU A 87 1.45 -8.92 -11.89
C LEU A 87 1.71 -10.32 -11.33
N GLU A 88 0.70 -11.01 -10.80
CA GLU A 88 0.81 -12.39 -10.34
C GLU A 88 1.09 -13.39 -11.49
N ASN A 89 0.74 -13.02 -12.73
CA ASN A 89 0.99 -13.84 -13.92
C ASN A 89 2.30 -13.48 -14.65
N VAL A 90 2.98 -12.42 -14.25
CA VAL A 90 4.26 -11.99 -14.82
C VAL A 90 5.40 -12.70 -14.10
N ASN A 91 6.39 -13.21 -14.83
CA ASN A 91 7.55 -13.86 -14.21
C ASN A 91 8.52 -12.85 -13.59
N ASP A 92 9.37 -13.31 -12.68
CA ASP A 92 10.25 -12.46 -11.88
C ASP A 92 11.24 -11.66 -12.73
N ASN A 93 11.76 -12.25 -13.84
CA ASN A 93 12.67 -11.56 -14.74
C ASN A 93 11.99 -10.40 -15.47
N GLU A 94 10.74 -10.54 -15.84
CA GLU A 94 9.96 -9.47 -16.47
C GLU A 94 9.60 -8.39 -15.44
N LEU A 95 9.22 -8.77 -14.22
CA LEU A 95 8.99 -7.81 -13.13
C LEU A 95 10.24 -6.99 -12.82
N GLN A 96 11.41 -7.63 -12.77
CA GLN A 96 12.68 -6.96 -12.53
C GLN A 96 13.03 -5.96 -13.64
N LYS A 97 12.69 -6.28 -14.91
CA LYS A 97 12.91 -5.38 -16.04
C LYS A 97 11.84 -4.31 -16.20
N HIS A 98 10.73 -4.40 -15.46
CA HIS A 98 9.63 -3.46 -15.59
C HIS A 98 10.04 -2.06 -15.10
N PRO A 99 9.85 -1.00 -15.91
CA PRO A 99 10.38 0.34 -15.64
C PRO A 99 9.86 1.00 -14.35
N CYS A 100 8.69 0.57 -13.88
CA CYS A 100 8.09 1.07 -12.63
C CYS A 100 8.33 0.17 -11.41
N ILE A 101 8.97 -0.99 -11.58
CA ILE A 101 9.18 -1.97 -10.51
C ILE A 101 10.67 -2.19 -10.24
N GLY A 102 11.40 -2.71 -11.23
CA GLY A 102 12.83 -2.95 -11.14
C GLY A 102 13.23 -3.91 -10.02
N ASP A 103 14.37 -3.68 -9.40
CA ASP A 103 14.93 -4.53 -8.34
C ASP A 103 14.04 -4.66 -7.10
N ARG A 104 13.00 -3.85 -6.98
CA ARG A 104 12.05 -3.91 -5.86
C ARG A 104 10.93 -4.93 -6.05
N TYR A 105 11.00 -5.77 -7.10
CA TYR A 105 9.92 -6.71 -7.42
C TYR A 105 9.55 -7.66 -6.26
N MET A 106 10.52 -8.13 -5.48
CA MET A 106 10.26 -8.98 -4.31
C MET A 106 9.48 -8.21 -3.23
N LEU A 107 9.88 -6.96 -2.95
CA LEU A 107 9.16 -6.11 -1.99
C LEU A 107 7.73 -5.80 -2.47
N LEU A 108 7.56 -5.62 -3.79
CA LEU A 108 6.23 -5.44 -4.38
C LEU A 108 5.36 -6.68 -4.18
N LYS A 109 5.87 -7.88 -4.45
CA LYS A 109 5.14 -9.15 -4.23
C LYS A 109 4.69 -9.29 -2.77
N ASN A 110 5.55 -8.99 -1.82
CA ASN A 110 5.21 -9.01 -0.40
C ASN A 110 4.18 -7.94 -0.03
N GLY A 111 4.34 -6.74 -0.57
CA GLY A 111 3.39 -5.66 -0.39
C GLY A 111 2.01 -5.99 -0.95
N ILE A 112 1.93 -6.67 -2.10
CA ILE A 112 0.68 -7.17 -2.68
C ILE A 112 0.00 -8.18 -1.75
N LYS A 113 0.74 -9.13 -1.17
CA LYS A 113 0.18 -10.09 -0.20
C LYS A 113 -0.48 -9.38 0.98
N ILE A 114 0.20 -8.38 1.55
CA ILE A 114 -0.33 -7.58 2.66
C ILE A 114 -1.54 -6.77 2.21
N LEU A 115 -1.46 -6.09 1.06
CA LEU A 115 -2.55 -5.27 0.53
C LEU A 115 -3.81 -6.10 0.27
N LYS A 116 -3.68 -7.31 -0.28
CA LYS A 116 -4.81 -8.23 -0.47
C LYS A 116 -5.51 -8.55 0.85
N ILE A 117 -4.76 -8.83 1.91
CA ILE A 117 -5.33 -9.10 3.24
C ILE A 117 -6.06 -7.88 3.78
N ILE A 118 -5.52 -6.67 3.57
CA ILE A 118 -6.16 -5.42 3.96
C ILE A 118 -7.47 -5.23 3.18
N MET A 119 -7.44 -5.37 1.86
CA MET A 119 -8.62 -5.20 1.01
C MET A 119 -9.70 -6.26 1.24
N ASP A 120 -9.31 -7.50 1.58
CA ASP A 120 -10.24 -8.56 1.98
C ASP A 120 -10.95 -8.22 3.30
N LYS A 121 -10.30 -7.48 4.18
CA LYS A 121 -10.81 -7.16 5.51
C LYS A 121 -11.58 -5.86 5.58
N PHE A 122 -11.14 -4.86 4.82
CA PHE A 122 -11.74 -3.53 4.81
C PHE A 122 -12.50 -3.31 3.49
N PRO A 123 -13.77 -2.86 3.51
CA PRO A 123 -14.55 -2.59 2.32
C PRO A 123 -14.08 -1.30 1.62
N ILE A 124 -12.84 -1.33 1.13
CA ILE A 124 -12.20 -0.22 0.41
C ILE A 124 -12.81 -0.12 -0.98
N SER A 125 -13.43 1.01 -1.29
CA SER A 125 -13.99 1.27 -2.62
C SER A 125 -12.96 1.83 -3.60
N LYS A 126 -12.05 2.66 -3.10
CA LYS A 126 -10.93 3.25 -3.84
C LYS A 126 -9.76 3.60 -2.94
N ILE A 127 -8.59 3.69 -3.54
CA ILE A 127 -7.34 4.13 -2.90
C ILE A 127 -6.89 5.42 -3.59
N ILE A 128 -6.73 6.51 -2.84
CA ILE A 128 -6.05 7.70 -3.32
C ILE A 128 -4.55 7.47 -3.17
N VAL A 129 -3.85 7.51 -4.28
CA VAL A 129 -2.40 7.29 -4.33
C VAL A 129 -1.68 8.59 -3.99
N THR A 130 -0.69 8.53 -3.10
CA THR A 130 0.14 9.69 -2.78
C THR A 130 1.61 9.29 -2.59
N GLN A 131 2.50 10.21 -2.93
CA GLN A 131 3.93 10.12 -2.61
C GLN A 131 4.24 10.67 -1.22
N LYS A 132 3.34 11.49 -0.69
CA LYS A 132 3.52 12.13 0.60
C LYS A 132 3.35 11.11 1.72
N GLY A 133 4.32 11.04 2.59
CA GLY A 133 4.34 10.13 3.74
C GLY A 133 4.45 10.89 5.06
N LEU A 134 4.72 10.14 6.12
CA LEU A 134 4.86 10.70 7.47
C LEU A 134 5.91 11.82 7.55
N ARG A 135 7.03 11.68 6.81
CA ARG A 135 8.08 12.69 6.78
C ARG A 135 7.60 14.02 6.21
N ASP A 136 6.80 13.97 5.16
CA ASP A 136 6.25 15.17 4.52
C ASP A 136 5.29 15.88 5.48
N ALA A 137 4.41 15.13 6.17
CA ALA A 137 3.50 15.70 7.16
C ALA A 137 4.23 16.36 8.33
N ILE A 138 5.27 15.71 8.88
CA ILE A 138 6.09 16.29 9.96
C ILE A 138 6.79 17.57 9.47
N THR A 139 7.32 17.57 8.25
CA THR A 139 7.99 18.75 7.69
C THR A 139 7.01 19.92 7.53
N GLU A 140 5.82 19.66 7.01
CA GLU A 140 4.77 20.68 6.88
C GLU A 140 4.35 21.24 8.25
N GLU A 141 4.20 20.40 9.27
CA GLU A 141 3.87 20.83 10.64
C GLU A 141 4.95 21.75 11.23
N ILE A 142 6.23 21.36 11.10
CA ILE A 142 7.36 22.18 11.57
C ILE A 142 7.37 23.56 10.88
N ILE A 143 7.13 23.61 9.57
CA ILE A 143 7.09 24.87 8.82
C ILE A 143 5.95 25.75 9.32
N LEU A 144 4.75 25.19 9.49
CA LEU A 144 3.59 25.92 9.98
C LEU A 144 3.80 26.52 11.39
N ASP A 145 4.44 25.75 12.28
CA ASP A 145 4.75 26.21 13.62
C ASP A 145 5.81 27.33 13.61
N TYR A 146 6.81 27.22 12.74
CA TYR A 146 7.80 28.26 12.56
C TYR A 146 7.18 29.56 12.04
N GLU A 147 6.28 29.50 11.07
CA GLU A 147 5.59 30.66 10.51
C GLU A 147 4.68 31.35 11.55
N LYS A 148 3.95 30.60 12.35
CA LYS A 148 3.12 31.12 13.46
C LYS A 148 3.95 31.89 14.49
N ASN A 149 5.12 31.33 14.86
CA ASN A 149 6.01 31.94 15.84
C ASN A 149 6.71 33.21 15.31
N LYS A 150 6.82 33.37 13.99
CA LYS A 150 7.36 34.60 13.36
C LYS A 150 6.32 35.74 13.27
N SER A 151 5.04 35.41 13.32
CA SER A 151 3.93 36.34 13.19
C SER A 151 3.41 36.87 14.54
N SER A 152 4.00 36.38 15.64
CA SER A 152 3.74 36.78 17.02
C SER A 152 4.86 37.68 17.54
#